data_4a259161dfed14da5dbed215ccc33797
#
_entry.id   4a259161dfed14da5dbed215ccc33797
#
_cell.length_a   1.000
_cell.length_b   1.000
_cell.length_c   1.000
_cell.angle_alpha   90.00
_cell.angle_beta   90.00
_cell.angle_gamma   90.00
#
_symmetry.space_group_name_H-M   'P 1'
#
loop_
_entity.id
_entity.type
_entity.pdbx_description
1 polymer ?
#
loop_
_entity_poly.entity_id
_entity_poly.type
_entity_poly.pdbx_seq_one_letter_code
_entity_poly.pdbx_strand_id
1 'polypeptide(L)'
;MSTILFSEIVFGPIKSRRLGTSLGINLLPYDGKLCSFDCIYCECGLNKDFRTKTKLPDRQNVQSALEDKLIALKNEGIIIDVITFAGNGEPTIHPHFYEIIDDTIALRNIYYPNSKISVLSNGMHLNKPKVVEALKKTDNPILKLDSAIEETITILDRPNSPSYSISRQIERFKLFKNDFILQTMFLKGEFEGQTIDNTTDEEVSAWLKLVSDLQP
;
A
#
# COMPACT_ATOMS: atom_id res chain seq x y z
N MET A 1 0.74 21.23 4.12
CA MET A 1 0.65 20.46 2.86
C MET A 1 -0.81 20.29 2.50
N SER A 2 -1.19 20.40 1.22
CA SER A 2 -2.54 20.02 0.79
C SER A 2 -2.65 18.49 0.86
N THR A 3 -3.64 17.99 1.56
CA THR A 3 -3.91 16.55 1.64
C THR A 3 -4.62 16.08 0.36
N ILE A 4 -4.23 14.92 -0.15
CA ILE A 4 -4.85 14.26 -1.29
C ILE A 4 -5.65 13.06 -0.77
N LEU A 5 -6.97 13.11 -0.92
CA LEU A 5 -7.85 11.99 -0.62
C LEU A 5 -8.61 11.57 -1.88
N PHE A 6 -8.72 10.27 -2.08
CA PHE A 6 -9.52 9.72 -3.17
C PHE A 6 -10.96 9.56 -2.71
N SER A 7 -11.87 10.18 -3.45
CA SER A 7 -13.33 10.16 -3.17
C SER A 7 -14.04 8.96 -3.77
N GLU A 8 -13.39 8.23 -4.66
CA GLU A 8 -13.96 7.09 -5.39
C GLU A 8 -13.31 5.78 -4.95
N ILE A 9 -14.07 4.68 -5.03
CA ILE A 9 -13.56 3.32 -4.80
C ILE A 9 -12.53 2.96 -5.86
N VAL A 10 -12.81 3.26 -7.13
CA VAL A 10 -11.92 3.01 -8.26
C VAL A 10 -11.62 4.34 -8.93
N PHE A 11 -10.36 4.73 -8.96
CA PHE A 11 -9.90 6.02 -9.45
C PHE A 11 -8.82 5.89 -10.53
N GLY A 12 -8.67 6.95 -11.32
CA GLY A 12 -7.72 6.96 -12.44
C GLY A 12 -8.37 6.55 -13.76
N PRO A 13 -7.58 6.03 -14.75
CA PRO A 13 -6.17 5.61 -14.61
C PRO A 13 -5.18 6.77 -14.44
N ILE A 14 -4.08 6.50 -13.72
CA ILE A 14 -3.00 7.45 -13.44
C ILE A 14 -1.71 6.91 -14.06
N LYS A 15 -0.90 7.78 -14.66
CA LYS A 15 0.42 7.39 -15.16
C LYS A 15 1.42 7.30 -13.99
N SER A 16 1.81 6.09 -13.65
CA SER A 16 2.84 5.79 -12.67
C SER A 16 4.20 5.63 -13.35
N ARG A 17 5.24 6.28 -12.81
CA ARG A 17 6.61 6.14 -13.33
C ARG A 17 7.18 4.72 -13.21
N ARG A 18 6.68 3.94 -12.24
CA ARG A 18 7.17 2.58 -11.92
C ARG A 18 6.26 1.47 -12.42
N LEU A 19 4.97 1.73 -12.48
CA LEU A 19 3.96 0.70 -12.74
C LEU A 19 3.21 0.90 -14.06
N GLY A 20 3.52 1.96 -14.84
CA GLY A 20 2.80 2.26 -16.08
C GLY A 20 1.45 2.91 -15.83
N THR A 21 0.47 2.61 -16.68
CA THR A 21 -0.91 3.10 -16.56
C THR A 21 -1.63 2.32 -15.46
N SER A 22 -1.83 2.96 -14.32
CA SER A 22 -2.35 2.34 -13.09
C SER A 22 -3.80 2.73 -12.84
N LEU A 23 -4.67 1.74 -12.68
CA LEU A 23 -6.02 1.92 -12.14
C LEU A 23 -5.99 1.67 -10.63
N GLY A 24 -6.36 2.68 -9.84
CA GLY A 24 -6.31 2.62 -8.39
C GLY A 24 -7.58 2.07 -7.76
N ILE A 25 -7.45 1.30 -6.68
CA ILE A 25 -8.56 0.84 -5.83
C ILE A 25 -8.33 1.37 -4.42
N ASN A 26 -9.27 2.19 -3.92
CA ASN A 26 -9.33 2.69 -2.55
C ASN A 26 -10.35 1.89 -1.75
N LEU A 27 -9.88 1.08 -0.79
CA LEU A 27 -10.73 0.27 0.10
C LEU A 27 -11.10 0.99 1.41
N LEU A 28 -10.76 2.28 1.52
CA LEU A 28 -10.80 3.02 2.77
C LEU A 28 -11.79 4.18 2.67
N PRO A 29 -12.18 4.81 3.78
CA PRO A 29 -13.10 5.93 3.78
C PRO A 29 -12.64 7.05 2.83
N TYR A 30 -13.58 7.71 2.16
CA TYR A 30 -13.27 8.82 1.26
C TYR A 30 -13.09 10.16 2.00
N ASP A 31 -13.56 10.25 3.24
CA ASP A 31 -13.55 11.46 4.07
C ASP A 31 -12.38 11.54 5.04
N GLY A 32 -11.38 10.65 4.89
CA GLY A 32 -10.20 10.69 5.73
C GLY A 32 -9.25 9.52 5.55
N LYS A 33 -8.13 9.60 6.24
CA LYS A 33 -7.11 8.55 6.27
C LYS A 33 -7.48 7.47 7.29
N LEU A 34 -7.31 6.21 6.90
CA LEU A 34 -7.35 5.06 7.81
C LEU A 34 -6.13 4.16 7.55
N CYS A 35 -5.13 4.27 8.41
CA CYS A 35 -3.87 3.57 8.26
C CYS A 35 -3.34 3.07 9.60
N SER A 36 -2.61 1.98 9.60
CA SER A 36 -1.85 1.47 10.75
C SER A 36 -0.50 2.17 10.95
N PHE A 37 -0.10 3.00 9.99
CA PHE A 37 1.06 3.89 10.07
C PHE A 37 0.64 5.34 9.93
N ASP A 38 1.47 6.24 10.45
CA ASP A 38 1.24 7.68 10.37
C ASP A 38 2.45 8.42 9.78
N CYS A 39 2.92 7.91 8.63
CA CYS A 39 4.15 8.39 7.97
C CYS A 39 4.11 9.91 7.76
N ILE A 40 5.19 10.58 8.13
CA ILE A 40 5.29 12.05 8.10
C ILE A 40 5.17 12.65 6.68
N TYR A 41 5.47 11.86 5.66
CA TYR A 41 5.42 12.27 4.25
C TYR A 41 4.13 11.84 3.53
N CYS A 42 3.16 11.29 4.27
CA CYS A 42 1.94 10.76 3.68
C CYS A 42 1.10 11.85 3.03
N GLU A 43 0.84 11.75 1.73
CA GLU A 43 -0.01 12.69 1.00
C GLU A 43 -1.45 12.71 1.51
N CYS A 44 -1.91 11.64 2.15
CA CYS A 44 -3.24 11.60 2.78
C CYS A 44 -3.30 12.34 4.14
N GLY A 45 -2.19 12.94 4.60
CA GLY A 45 -2.11 13.59 5.91
C GLY A 45 -1.90 12.60 7.07
N LEU A 46 -2.19 13.03 8.28
CA LEU A 46 -2.03 12.22 9.49
C LEU A 46 -3.38 11.64 9.94
N ASN A 47 -3.38 10.48 10.59
CA ASN A 47 -4.60 9.86 11.12
C ASN A 47 -5.38 10.78 12.09
N LYS A 48 -4.65 11.61 12.89
CA LYS A 48 -5.24 12.57 13.83
C LYS A 48 -6.03 13.69 13.17
N ASP A 49 -5.73 14.01 11.89
CA ASP A 49 -6.36 15.11 11.16
C ASP A 49 -7.77 14.77 10.71
N PHE A 50 -8.15 13.48 10.78
CA PHE A 50 -9.41 13.00 10.29
C PHE A 50 -10.19 12.24 11.38
N ARG A 51 -11.50 12.49 11.40
CA ARG A 51 -12.48 11.65 12.09
C ARG A 51 -13.43 11.10 11.03
N THR A 52 -13.04 10.01 10.40
CA THR A 52 -13.84 9.39 9.35
C THR A 52 -15.24 9.08 9.86
N LYS A 53 -16.26 9.52 9.14
CA LYS A 53 -17.68 9.23 9.40
C LYS A 53 -18.21 8.19 8.43
N THR A 54 -17.54 8.04 7.29
CA THR A 54 -17.90 7.07 6.28
C THR A 54 -17.42 5.67 6.65
N LYS A 55 -18.23 4.69 6.28
CA LYS A 55 -17.86 3.29 6.43
C LYS A 55 -16.92 2.87 5.31
N LEU A 56 -16.21 1.76 5.51
CA LEU A 56 -15.51 1.08 4.45
C LEU A 56 -16.50 0.65 3.35
N PRO A 57 -16.12 0.68 2.07
CA PRO A 57 -16.99 0.19 1.00
C PRO A 57 -17.25 -1.31 1.18
N ASP A 58 -18.48 -1.75 0.94
CA ASP A 58 -18.79 -3.17 0.96
C ASP A 58 -18.10 -3.89 -0.20
N ARG A 59 -17.77 -5.19 -0.02
CA ARG A 59 -17.17 -6.03 -1.06
C ARG A 59 -17.91 -5.93 -2.40
N GLN A 60 -19.24 -5.99 -2.36
CA GLN A 60 -20.08 -5.93 -3.56
C GLN A 60 -19.97 -4.58 -4.26
N ASN A 61 -19.90 -3.47 -3.51
CA ASN A 61 -19.70 -2.14 -4.06
C ASN A 61 -18.31 -2.00 -4.72
N VAL A 62 -17.27 -2.60 -4.13
CA VAL A 62 -15.93 -2.63 -4.74
C VAL A 62 -15.95 -3.41 -6.04
N GLN A 63 -16.56 -4.59 -6.05
CA GLN A 63 -16.66 -5.45 -7.23
C GLN A 63 -17.40 -4.73 -8.36
N SER A 64 -18.59 -4.18 -8.10
CA SER A 64 -19.38 -3.47 -9.11
C SER A 64 -18.65 -2.23 -9.64
N ALA A 65 -18.07 -1.41 -8.77
CA ALA A 65 -17.34 -0.24 -9.18
C ALA A 65 -16.12 -0.58 -10.04
N LEU A 66 -15.42 -1.67 -9.72
CA LEU A 66 -14.29 -2.13 -10.53
C LEU A 66 -14.77 -2.64 -11.90
N GLU A 67 -15.80 -3.47 -11.93
CA GLU A 67 -16.33 -4.02 -13.18
C GLU A 67 -16.82 -2.92 -14.12
N ASP A 68 -17.62 -1.97 -13.63
CA ASP A 68 -18.13 -0.84 -14.42
C ASP A 68 -16.97 -0.01 -15.00
N LYS A 69 -15.93 0.24 -14.19
CA LYS A 69 -14.76 1.00 -14.63
C LYS A 69 -13.94 0.25 -15.68
N LEU A 70 -13.74 -1.06 -15.51
CA LEU A 70 -13.01 -1.88 -16.48
C LEU A 70 -13.75 -1.95 -17.82
N ILE A 71 -15.07 -2.09 -17.80
CA ILE A 71 -15.91 -2.08 -19.01
C ILE A 71 -15.80 -0.72 -19.72
N ALA A 72 -15.94 0.39 -18.99
CA ALA A 72 -15.86 1.73 -19.57
C ALA A 72 -14.50 1.96 -20.24
N LEU A 73 -13.39 1.68 -19.54
CA LEU A 73 -12.05 1.87 -20.07
C LEU A 73 -11.75 0.96 -21.28
N LYS A 74 -12.27 -0.26 -21.28
CA LYS A 74 -12.14 -1.19 -22.41
C LYS A 74 -12.89 -0.67 -23.65
N ASN A 75 -14.09 -0.11 -23.46
CA ASN A 75 -14.86 0.49 -24.56
C ASN A 75 -14.18 1.76 -25.13
N GLU A 76 -13.46 2.50 -24.30
CA GLU A 76 -12.64 3.65 -24.71
C GLU A 76 -11.30 3.25 -25.34
N GLY A 77 -10.96 1.97 -25.39
CA GLY A 77 -9.68 1.48 -25.89
C GLY A 77 -8.47 1.82 -25.02
N ILE A 78 -8.70 2.16 -23.76
CA ILE A 78 -7.62 2.51 -22.82
C ILE A 78 -6.92 1.25 -22.33
N ILE A 79 -5.60 1.25 -22.40
CA ILE A 79 -4.76 0.16 -21.90
C ILE A 79 -4.43 0.42 -20.43
N ILE A 80 -4.59 -0.60 -19.59
CA ILE A 80 -4.20 -0.60 -18.19
C ILE A 80 -3.03 -1.58 -18.04
N ASP A 81 -1.91 -1.10 -17.47
CA ASP A 81 -0.76 -1.96 -17.17
C ASP A 81 -0.92 -2.65 -15.82
N VAL A 82 -1.58 -1.98 -14.87
CA VAL A 82 -1.71 -2.48 -13.50
C VAL A 82 -3.01 -1.99 -12.82
N ILE A 83 -3.59 -2.85 -11.99
CA ILE A 83 -4.63 -2.50 -11.01
C ILE A 83 -3.93 -2.44 -9.65
N THR A 84 -3.97 -1.28 -8.99
CA THR A 84 -3.17 -1.03 -7.78
C THR A 84 -4.07 -0.76 -6.57
N PHE A 85 -3.97 -1.60 -5.55
CA PHE A 85 -4.56 -1.32 -4.25
C PHE A 85 -3.71 -0.29 -3.52
N ALA A 86 -4.21 0.93 -3.48
CA ALA A 86 -3.65 2.11 -2.83
C ALA A 86 -4.80 3.05 -2.47
N GLY A 87 -4.53 4.17 -1.82
CA GLY A 87 -5.57 5.16 -1.54
C GLY A 87 -5.41 5.79 -0.17
N ASN A 88 -6.49 5.96 0.58
CA ASN A 88 -6.55 6.74 1.80
C ASN A 88 -6.00 5.99 3.05
N GLY A 89 -4.97 5.17 2.90
CA GLY A 89 -4.30 4.47 4.01
C GLY A 89 -3.88 3.03 3.68
N GLU A 90 -4.07 2.09 4.60
CA GLU A 90 -3.60 0.71 4.50
C GLU A 90 -4.71 -0.24 4.00
N PRO A 91 -4.64 -0.78 2.78
CA PRO A 91 -5.70 -1.59 2.19
C PRO A 91 -5.99 -2.90 2.94
N THR A 92 -4.98 -3.47 3.60
CA THR A 92 -5.13 -4.74 4.35
C THR A 92 -5.92 -4.61 5.66
N ILE A 93 -6.33 -3.39 6.01
CA ILE A 93 -7.30 -3.12 7.11
C ILE A 93 -8.68 -3.65 6.75
N HIS A 94 -9.03 -3.64 5.46
CA HIS A 94 -10.37 -4.00 5.03
C HIS A 94 -10.72 -5.46 5.43
N PRO A 95 -11.87 -5.70 6.11
CA PRO A 95 -12.21 -7.03 6.63
C PRO A 95 -12.38 -8.10 5.53
N HIS A 96 -12.79 -7.68 4.33
CA HIS A 96 -12.97 -8.54 3.16
C HIS A 96 -11.82 -8.41 2.14
N PHE A 97 -10.61 -8.01 2.59
CA PHE A 97 -9.46 -7.81 1.70
C PHE A 97 -9.16 -9.05 0.85
N TYR A 98 -9.20 -10.24 1.47
CA TYR A 98 -8.93 -11.50 0.80
C TYR A 98 -9.92 -11.76 -0.36
N GLU A 99 -11.19 -11.64 -0.06
CA GLU A 99 -12.26 -11.90 -1.02
C GLU A 99 -12.26 -10.85 -2.16
N ILE A 100 -11.92 -9.60 -1.85
CA ILE A 100 -11.81 -8.51 -2.84
C ILE A 100 -10.63 -8.77 -3.78
N ILE A 101 -9.52 -9.31 -3.31
CA ILE A 101 -8.40 -9.71 -4.17
C ILE A 101 -8.87 -10.80 -5.16
N ASP A 102 -9.61 -11.80 -4.69
CA ASP A 102 -10.14 -12.86 -5.57
C ASP A 102 -11.11 -12.31 -6.63
N ASP A 103 -12.03 -11.42 -6.24
CA ASP A 103 -12.93 -10.73 -7.17
C ASP A 103 -12.15 -9.91 -8.22
N THR A 104 -11.12 -9.19 -7.78
CA THR A 104 -10.27 -8.38 -8.66
C THR A 104 -9.51 -9.24 -9.67
N ILE A 105 -8.97 -10.38 -9.24
CA ILE A 105 -8.30 -11.34 -10.13
C ILE A 105 -9.28 -11.87 -11.19
N ALA A 106 -10.49 -12.22 -10.76
CA ALA A 106 -11.53 -12.72 -11.67
C ALA A 106 -11.90 -11.67 -12.73
N LEU A 107 -12.18 -10.44 -12.32
CA LEU A 107 -12.54 -9.33 -13.21
C LEU A 107 -11.38 -8.96 -14.14
N ARG A 108 -10.13 -8.87 -13.61
CA ARG A 108 -8.94 -8.62 -14.40
C ARG A 108 -8.80 -9.66 -15.53
N ASN A 109 -8.96 -10.94 -15.21
CA ASN A 109 -8.82 -12.02 -16.19
C ASN A 109 -9.87 -11.94 -17.33
N ILE A 110 -11.06 -11.40 -17.05
CA ILE A 110 -12.13 -11.20 -18.06
C ILE A 110 -11.85 -9.99 -18.95
N TYR A 111 -11.50 -8.86 -18.34
CA TYR A 111 -11.47 -7.58 -19.04
C TYR A 111 -10.07 -7.16 -19.50
N TYR A 112 -9.04 -7.43 -18.67
CA TYR A 112 -7.65 -6.98 -18.87
C TYR A 112 -6.65 -8.08 -18.49
N PRO A 113 -6.64 -9.23 -19.17
CA PRO A 113 -5.86 -10.41 -18.75
C PRO A 113 -4.34 -10.20 -18.70
N ASN A 114 -3.83 -9.17 -19.37
CA ASN A 114 -2.40 -8.84 -19.38
C ASN A 114 -2.01 -7.83 -18.30
N SER A 115 -2.97 -7.22 -17.60
CA SER A 115 -2.68 -6.27 -16.53
C SER A 115 -2.23 -7.00 -15.27
N LYS A 116 -1.31 -6.39 -14.55
CA LYS A 116 -0.85 -6.88 -13.23
C LYS A 116 -1.76 -6.38 -12.11
N ILE A 117 -1.71 -7.06 -10.96
CA ILE A 117 -2.32 -6.59 -9.73
C ILE A 117 -1.22 -6.29 -8.73
N SER A 118 -1.21 -5.06 -8.21
CA SER A 118 -0.24 -4.59 -7.21
C SER A 118 -0.96 -4.18 -5.94
N VAL A 119 -0.35 -4.46 -4.79
CA VAL A 119 -0.84 -4.01 -3.49
C VAL A 119 0.27 -3.28 -2.76
N LEU A 120 0.03 -2.00 -2.42
CA LEU A 120 0.92 -1.24 -1.55
C LEU A 120 0.51 -1.46 -0.10
N SER A 121 1.38 -2.04 0.70
CA SER A 121 1.10 -2.34 2.11
C SER A 121 2.28 -2.00 3.01
N ASN A 122 1.99 -1.46 4.18
CA ASN A 122 2.98 -1.27 5.23
C ASN A 122 3.31 -2.58 5.99
N GLY A 123 2.66 -3.69 5.65
CA GLY A 123 2.91 -5.02 6.20
C GLY A 123 2.47 -5.23 7.64
N MET A 124 1.83 -4.27 8.29
CA MET A 124 1.43 -4.42 9.70
C MET A 124 0.48 -5.61 9.92
N HIS A 125 -0.39 -5.89 8.96
CA HIS A 125 -1.39 -6.96 9.04
C HIS A 125 -0.93 -8.32 8.52
N LEU A 126 0.35 -8.50 8.20
CA LEU A 126 0.91 -9.80 7.79
C LEU A 126 0.93 -10.85 8.91
N ASN A 127 0.52 -10.47 10.13
CA ASN A 127 0.21 -11.43 11.19
C ASN A 127 -1.09 -12.22 10.95
N LYS A 128 -1.92 -11.80 9.96
CA LYS A 128 -3.16 -12.48 9.57
C LYS A 128 -2.88 -13.41 8.38
N PRO A 129 -3.00 -14.75 8.51
CA PRO A 129 -2.69 -15.68 7.42
C PRO A 129 -3.44 -15.38 6.12
N LYS A 130 -4.73 -15.01 6.20
CA LYS A 130 -5.54 -14.64 5.02
C LYS A 130 -5.00 -13.42 4.27
N VAL A 131 -4.39 -12.44 4.96
CA VAL A 131 -3.78 -11.28 4.31
C VAL A 131 -2.52 -11.71 3.54
N VAL A 132 -1.68 -12.55 4.14
CA VAL A 132 -0.49 -13.10 3.46
C VAL A 132 -0.89 -13.91 2.24
N GLU A 133 -1.90 -14.78 2.37
CA GLU A 133 -2.41 -15.59 1.27
C GLU A 133 -2.96 -14.72 0.13
N ALA A 134 -3.74 -13.66 0.44
CA ALA A 134 -4.26 -12.73 -0.55
C ALA A 134 -3.13 -12.01 -1.31
N LEU A 135 -2.15 -11.48 -0.58
CA LEU A 135 -1.00 -10.80 -1.19
C LEU A 135 -0.19 -11.72 -2.10
N LYS A 136 0.00 -12.98 -1.73
CA LYS A 136 0.70 -13.98 -2.57
C LYS A 136 -0.02 -14.34 -3.86
N LYS A 137 -1.31 -14.03 -4.00
CA LYS A 137 -2.07 -14.20 -5.23
C LYS A 137 -1.87 -13.04 -6.21
N THR A 138 -1.33 -11.91 -5.75
CA THR A 138 -1.11 -10.72 -6.58
C THR A 138 0.22 -10.79 -7.31
N ASP A 139 0.33 -10.08 -8.43
CA ASP A 139 1.55 -10.08 -9.24
C ASP A 139 2.69 -9.28 -8.59
N ASN A 140 2.36 -8.24 -7.84
CA ASN A 140 3.32 -7.35 -7.20
C ASN A 140 2.86 -7.04 -5.77
N PRO A 141 3.14 -7.87 -4.78
CA PRO A 141 3.02 -7.47 -3.38
C PRO A 141 4.16 -6.48 -3.06
N ILE A 142 3.81 -5.20 -2.87
CA ILE A 142 4.76 -4.11 -2.59
C ILE A 142 4.72 -3.83 -1.10
N LEU A 143 5.79 -4.18 -0.41
CA LEU A 143 5.90 -4.06 1.04
C LEU A 143 6.83 -2.91 1.41
N LYS A 144 6.36 -2.07 2.32
CA LYS A 144 7.07 -0.86 2.73
C LYS A 144 8.03 -1.10 3.88
N LEU A 145 9.27 -0.60 3.74
CA LEU A 145 10.25 -0.50 4.82
C LEU A 145 11.22 0.65 4.55
N ASP A 146 11.14 1.72 5.32
CA ASP A 146 11.86 2.96 5.04
C ASP A 146 13.21 3.07 5.76
N SER A 147 13.47 2.24 6.75
CA SER A 147 14.76 2.13 7.44
C SER A 147 14.94 0.72 8.02
N ALA A 148 16.17 0.36 8.32
CA ALA A 148 16.53 -0.81 9.12
C ALA A 148 16.76 -0.46 10.61
N ILE A 149 16.63 0.82 10.97
CA ILE A 149 16.83 1.33 12.34
C ILE A 149 15.47 1.67 12.95
N GLU A 150 15.18 1.09 14.13
CA GLU A 150 13.84 1.16 14.75
C GLU A 150 13.47 2.59 15.17
N GLU A 151 14.43 3.37 15.65
CA GLU A 151 14.26 4.76 16.02
C GLU A 151 13.82 5.59 14.81
N THR A 152 14.45 5.38 13.67
CA THR A 152 14.13 6.07 12.42
C THR A 152 12.73 5.71 11.92
N ILE A 153 12.34 4.43 11.93
CA ILE A 153 10.98 4.00 11.61
C ILE A 153 9.95 4.66 12.55
N THR A 154 10.26 4.74 13.84
CA THR A 154 9.35 5.34 14.83
C THR A 154 9.09 6.81 14.53
N ILE A 155 10.09 7.54 14.05
CA ILE A 155 9.94 8.96 13.70
C ILE A 155 9.28 9.13 12.34
N LEU A 156 9.69 8.35 11.36
CA LEU A 156 9.37 8.51 9.94
C LEU A 156 8.02 7.88 9.59
N ASP A 157 7.76 6.67 10.05
CA ASP A 157 6.59 5.87 9.72
C ASP A 157 5.50 5.88 10.79
N ARG A 158 5.88 6.14 12.02
CA ARG A 158 4.97 6.27 13.16
C ARG A 158 3.94 5.12 13.23
N PRO A 159 4.41 3.85 13.39
CA PRO A 159 3.48 2.74 13.53
C PRO A 159 2.58 2.96 14.76
N ASN A 160 1.26 2.81 14.58
CA ASN A 160 0.29 3.07 15.65
C ASN A 160 0.09 1.89 16.62
N SER A 161 0.92 0.85 16.52
CA SER A 161 0.91 -0.31 17.41
C SER A 161 2.10 -0.30 18.34
N PRO A 162 1.90 -0.32 19.68
CA PRO A 162 3.00 -0.40 20.64
C PRO A 162 3.78 -1.73 20.55
N SER A 163 3.24 -2.73 19.87
CA SER A 163 3.90 -4.01 19.64
C SER A 163 4.67 -4.07 18.32
N TYR A 164 4.78 -2.96 17.60
CA TYR A 164 5.61 -2.91 16.39
C TYR A 164 7.09 -3.14 16.74
N SER A 165 7.80 -3.88 15.90
CA SER A 165 9.26 -3.91 15.86
C SER A 165 9.73 -4.30 14.46
N ILE A 166 10.87 -3.79 14.04
CA ILE A 166 11.48 -4.11 12.75
C ILE A 166 11.73 -5.62 12.64
N SER A 167 12.23 -6.25 13.69
CA SER A 167 12.49 -7.70 13.68
C SER A 167 11.25 -8.53 13.35
N ARG A 168 10.10 -8.20 13.95
CA ARG A 168 8.81 -8.85 13.62
C ARG A 168 8.37 -8.55 12.20
N GLN A 169 8.61 -7.35 11.72
CA GLN A 169 8.28 -6.96 10.34
C GLN A 169 9.10 -7.77 9.33
N ILE A 170 10.41 -7.91 9.56
CA ILE A 170 11.32 -8.72 8.75
C ILE A 170 10.87 -10.20 8.71
N GLU A 171 10.54 -10.78 9.89
CA GLU A 171 10.05 -12.16 9.93
C GLU A 171 8.77 -12.37 9.13
N ARG A 172 7.89 -11.37 9.08
CA ARG A 172 6.69 -11.39 8.25
C ARG A 172 7.01 -11.28 6.76
N PHE A 173 7.98 -10.45 6.37
CA PHE A 173 8.40 -10.32 4.98
C PHE A 173 9.00 -11.62 4.44
N LYS A 174 9.75 -12.35 5.25
CA LYS A 174 10.28 -13.69 4.91
C LYS A 174 9.21 -14.72 4.54
N LEU A 175 7.94 -14.48 4.93
CA LEU A 175 6.82 -15.34 4.51
C LEU A 175 6.61 -15.35 3.00
N PHE A 176 7.09 -14.31 2.29
CA PHE A 176 6.95 -14.19 0.83
C PHE A 176 8.05 -14.91 0.05
N LYS A 177 9.11 -15.40 0.71
CA LYS A 177 10.19 -16.19 0.08
C LYS A 177 10.77 -15.54 -1.18
N ASN A 178 11.12 -14.26 -1.08
CA ASN A 178 11.69 -13.46 -2.17
C ASN A 178 10.69 -13.10 -3.30
N ASP A 179 9.39 -13.31 -3.09
CA ASP A 179 8.34 -12.99 -4.06
C ASP A 179 7.56 -11.75 -3.60
N PHE A 180 8.25 -10.62 -3.50
CA PHE A 180 7.68 -9.31 -3.18
C PHE A 180 8.61 -8.19 -3.64
N ILE A 181 8.08 -6.99 -3.73
CA ILE A 181 8.84 -5.77 -4.03
C ILE A 181 9.00 -4.98 -2.73
N LEU A 182 10.22 -4.63 -2.36
CA LEU A 182 10.47 -3.74 -1.25
C LEU A 182 10.36 -2.29 -1.72
N GLN A 183 9.51 -1.51 -1.06
CA GLN A 183 9.39 -0.07 -1.29
C GLN A 183 9.99 0.70 -0.13
N THR A 184 10.89 1.63 -0.45
CA THR A 184 11.55 2.50 0.53
C THR A 184 11.45 3.96 0.09
N MET A 185 11.13 4.84 1.04
CA MET A 185 11.21 6.28 0.89
C MET A 185 12.50 6.79 1.54
N PHE A 186 13.48 7.15 0.74
CA PHE A 186 14.66 7.87 1.22
C PHE A 186 14.36 9.36 1.25
N LEU A 187 14.56 9.98 2.41
CA LEU A 187 14.31 11.42 2.59
C LEU A 187 15.25 12.03 3.62
N LYS A 188 15.45 13.33 3.47
CA LYS A 188 16.16 14.20 4.41
C LYS A 188 15.38 15.48 4.58
N GLY A 189 15.17 15.92 5.82
CA GLY A 189 14.43 17.14 6.11
C GLY A 189 14.18 17.36 7.58
N GLU A 190 13.24 18.26 7.87
CA GLU A 190 12.79 18.59 9.23
C GLU A 190 11.29 18.33 9.36
N PHE A 191 10.88 17.73 10.45
CA PHE A 191 9.48 17.52 10.79
C PHE A 191 9.25 17.75 12.30
N GLU A 192 8.33 18.65 12.66
CA GLU A 192 8.02 19.01 14.05
C GLU A 192 9.26 19.38 14.89
N GLY A 193 10.26 20.06 14.26
CA GLY A 193 11.50 20.49 14.92
C GLY A 193 12.56 19.38 15.07
N GLN A 194 12.34 18.21 14.50
CA GLN A 194 13.31 17.12 14.47
C GLN A 194 13.91 16.96 13.07
N THR A 195 15.23 16.86 13.00
CA THR A 195 15.93 16.51 11.75
C THR A 195 15.76 15.01 11.49
N ILE A 196 15.37 14.67 10.29
CA ILE A 196 15.19 13.29 9.82
C ILE A 196 16.03 13.10 8.59
N ASP A 197 16.87 12.06 8.59
CA ASP A 197 17.74 11.73 7.47
C ASP A 197 18.01 10.21 7.45
N ASN A 198 17.26 9.46 6.63
CA ASN A 198 17.51 8.04 6.41
C ASN A 198 18.42 7.80 5.18
N THR A 199 19.18 8.81 4.77
CA THR A 199 20.13 8.74 3.66
C THR A 199 21.60 8.78 4.14
N THR A 200 21.84 8.75 5.44
CA THR A 200 23.20 8.71 6.02
C THR A 200 23.88 7.37 5.70
N ASP A 201 25.21 7.34 5.75
CA ASP A 201 25.97 6.11 5.52
C ASP A 201 25.59 4.99 6.48
N GLU A 202 25.28 5.31 7.73
CA GLU A 202 24.80 4.36 8.73
C GLU A 202 23.46 3.75 8.33
N GLU A 203 22.48 4.59 8.00
CA GLU A 203 21.14 4.17 7.55
C GLU A 203 21.20 3.31 6.29
N VAL A 204 21.92 3.78 5.28
CA VAL A 204 22.03 3.08 4.00
C VAL A 204 22.78 1.74 4.17
N SER A 205 23.82 1.70 4.98
CA SER A 205 24.58 0.46 5.26
C SER A 205 23.71 -0.56 5.99
N ALA A 206 22.95 -0.14 7.01
CA ALA A 206 22.02 -0.99 7.73
C ALA A 206 20.90 -1.50 6.81
N TRP A 207 20.34 -0.63 5.98
CA TRP A 207 19.28 -0.97 5.02
C TRP A 207 19.79 -1.96 3.95
N LEU A 208 20.98 -1.73 3.36
CA LEU A 208 21.58 -2.64 2.37
C LEU A 208 21.81 -4.05 2.94
N LYS A 209 22.28 -4.15 4.19
CA LYS A 209 22.45 -5.43 4.88
C LYS A 209 21.11 -6.14 5.02
N LEU A 210 20.07 -5.42 5.47
CA LEU A 210 18.73 -5.97 5.63
C LEU A 210 18.15 -6.45 4.29
N VAL A 211 18.30 -5.67 3.21
CA VAL A 211 17.84 -6.04 1.87
C VAL A 211 18.56 -7.28 1.36
N SER A 212 19.88 -7.37 1.60
CA SER A 212 20.67 -8.55 1.26
C SER A 212 20.18 -9.82 1.99
N ASP A 213 19.72 -9.68 3.24
CA ASP A 213 19.20 -10.79 4.04
C ASP A 213 17.75 -11.17 3.63
N LEU A 214 16.95 -10.20 3.18
CA LEU A 214 15.56 -10.41 2.74
C LEU A 214 15.44 -10.91 1.31
N GLN A 215 16.31 -10.49 0.41
CA GLN A 215 16.31 -10.81 -1.03
C GLN A 215 14.91 -10.60 -1.67
N PRO A 216 14.35 -9.38 -1.61
CA PRO A 216 13.01 -9.08 -2.12
C PRO A 216 12.92 -9.18 -3.64
#